data_336b862245a56ab13b8bd3ab96af7b2c
#
_entry.id   336b862245a56ab13b8bd3ab96af7b2c
#
_cell.length_a   1.000
_cell.length_b   1.000
_cell.length_c   1.000
_cell.angle_alpha   90.00
_cell.angle_beta   90.00
_cell.angle_gamma   90.00
#
_symmetry.space_group_name_H-M   'P 1'
#
loop_
_entity.id
_entity.type
_entity.pdbx_description
1 polymer ?
#
loop_
_entity_poly.entity_id
_entity_poly.type
_entity_poly.pdbx_seq_one_letter_code
_entity_poly.pdbx_strand_id
1 'polypeptide(L)'
;ARSRGLGDVYKRQIYYWYPKATGRKLNETLGLWHFLIGFASYNAAFWPMHALGIQGMPRRTHSYTVESGFAEYNMAITIFAFIFGLSQLLLVWNIIYSGKNGEKAGKDPWGGWSLEWSTTSPPPTPSFHVIPTQRDMNEIYGHHAENSMKEKLWKGKKKGDAAKKLSLIHI
;
A
#
# COMPACT_ATOMS: atom_id res chain seq x y z
N ALA A 1 -12.92 14.40 13.82
CA ALA A 1 -13.00 13.26 12.90
C ALA A 1 -12.04 13.36 11.70
N ARG A 2 -11.62 14.57 11.31
CA ARG A 2 -10.75 14.78 10.12
C ARG A 2 -9.30 14.31 10.29
N SER A 3 -8.76 14.24 11.51
CA SER A 3 -7.34 13.91 11.71
C SER A 3 -7.01 12.42 11.71
N ARG A 4 -7.99 11.54 11.93
CA ARG A 4 -7.75 10.08 11.99
C ARG A 4 -7.47 9.45 10.62
N GLY A 5 -8.04 9.97 9.55
CA GLY A 5 -7.82 9.48 8.19
C GLY A 5 -6.47 9.88 7.58
N LEU A 6 -5.82 10.92 8.10
CA LEU A 6 -4.57 11.45 7.52
C LEU A 6 -3.40 10.46 7.65
N GLY A 7 -3.25 9.77 8.78
CA GLY A 7 -2.16 8.82 8.98
C GLY A 7 -2.19 7.65 8.01
N ASP A 8 -3.37 7.09 7.72
CA ASP A 8 -3.54 5.98 6.79
C ASP A 8 -3.38 6.44 5.34
N VAL A 9 -3.82 7.67 5.03
CA VAL A 9 -3.64 8.29 3.71
C VAL A 9 -2.16 8.49 3.42
N TYR A 10 -1.38 9.03 4.36
CA TYR A 10 0.07 9.25 4.17
C TYR A 10 0.84 7.96 3.93
N LYS A 11 0.54 6.88 4.65
CA LYS A 11 1.21 5.58 4.43
C LYS A 11 0.95 5.03 3.04
N ARG A 12 -0.31 5.07 2.56
CA ARG A 12 -0.65 4.68 1.19
C ARG A 12 0.03 5.58 0.16
N GLN A 13 0.10 6.87 0.43
CA GLN A 13 0.79 7.83 -0.43
C GLN A 13 2.28 7.52 -0.57
N ILE A 14 2.95 7.10 0.51
CA ILE A 14 4.36 6.68 0.44
C ILE A 14 4.51 5.52 -0.55
N TYR A 15 3.73 4.46 -0.44
CA TYR A 15 3.80 3.33 -1.37
C TYR A 15 3.47 3.72 -2.80
N TYR A 16 2.48 4.60 -2.99
CA TYR A 16 2.03 5.03 -4.31
C TYR A 16 3.03 5.97 -5.00
N TRP A 17 3.55 6.96 -4.26
CA TRP A 17 4.43 7.99 -4.82
C TRP A 17 5.92 7.64 -4.81
N TYR A 18 6.34 6.66 -4.03
CA TYR A 18 7.73 6.26 -3.92
C TYR A 18 8.37 5.94 -5.29
N PRO A 19 7.71 5.17 -6.19
CA PRO A 19 8.26 4.90 -7.52
C PRO A 19 8.47 6.18 -8.33
N LYS A 20 7.59 7.17 -8.17
CA LYS A 20 7.70 8.46 -8.87
C LYS A 20 8.86 9.28 -8.35
N ALA A 21 9.03 9.35 -7.04
CA ALA A 21 10.07 10.14 -6.39
C ALA A 21 11.47 9.55 -6.58
N THR A 22 11.61 8.23 -6.53
CA THR A 22 12.92 7.54 -6.52
C THR A 22 13.24 6.80 -7.82
N GLY A 23 12.26 6.59 -8.70
CA GLY A 23 12.41 5.77 -9.89
C GLY A 23 12.49 4.27 -9.61
N ARG A 24 12.21 3.81 -8.39
CA ARG A 24 12.26 2.40 -7.99
C ARG A 24 10.99 1.98 -7.27
N LYS A 25 10.56 0.74 -7.46
CA LYS A 25 9.42 0.17 -6.75
C LYS A 25 9.82 -0.30 -5.35
N LEU A 26 8.93 -0.14 -4.37
CA LEU A 26 9.07 -0.78 -3.07
C LEU A 26 8.87 -2.29 -3.21
N ASN A 27 9.51 -3.06 -2.32
CA ASN A 27 9.33 -4.50 -2.27
C ASN A 27 7.92 -4.83 -1.76
N GLU A 28 7.13 -5.52 -2.60
CA GLU A 28 5.73 -5.84 -2.29
C GLU A 28 5.60 -6.83 -1.14
N THR A 29 6.51 -7.79 -1.04
CA THR A 29 6.51 -8.79 0.06
C THR A 29 6.74 -8.11 1.42
N LEU A 30 7.73 -7.23 1.52
CA LEU A 30 7.96 -6.45 2.74
C LEU A 30 6.79 -5.50 3.05
N GLY A 31 6.18 -4.93 2.02
CA GLY A 31 4.97 -4.12 2.13
C GLY A 31 3.78 -4.91 2.68
N LEU A 32 3.59 -6.12 2.20
CA LEU A 32 2.54 -7.02 2.70
C LEU A 32 2.75 -7.38 4.17
N TRP A 33 3.97 -7.75 4.57
CA TRP A 33 4.29 -8.04 5.97
C TRP A 33 4.10 -6.82 6.87
N HIS A 34 4.54 -5.63 6.45
CA HIS A 34 4.27 -4.39 7.18
C HIS A 34 2.76 -4.17 7.38
N PHE A 35 1.96 -4.37 6.34
CA PHE A 35 0.52 -4.23 6.42
C PHE A 35 -0.12 -5.26 7.36
N LEU A 36 0.19 -6.56 7.20
CA LEU A 36 -0.43 -7.62 7.99
C LEU A 36 -0.10 -7.49 9.48
N ILE A 37 1.18 -7.29 9.82
CA ILE A 37 1.61 -7.12 11.21
C ILE A 37 1.02 -5.83 11.79
N GLY A 38 1.08 -4.74 11.04
CA GLY A 38 0.53 -3.46 11.48
C GLY A 38 -0.98 -3.50 11.68
N PHE A 39 -1.73 -4.11 10.76
CA PHE A 39 -3.18 -4.25 10.86
C PHE A 39 -3.59 -5.15 12.04
N ALA A 40 -2.96 -6.32 12.17
CA ALA A 40 -3.26 -7.24 13.26
C ALA A 40 -2.95 -6.63 14.63
N SER A 41 -1.75 -6.05 14.80
CA SER A 41 -1.33 -5.45 16.07
C SER A 41 -2.15 -4.20 16.43
N TYR A 42 -2.51 -3.39 15.44
CA TYR A 42 -3.41 -2.24 15.64
C TYR A 42 -4.76 -2.69 16.21
N ASN A 43 -5.41 -3.66 15.56
CA ASN A 43 -6.69 -4.17 16.03
C ASN A 43 -6.55 -4.83 17.42
N ALA A 44 -5.52 -5.64 17.63
CA ALA A 44 -5.27 -6.31 18.92
C ALA A 44 -4.97 -5.32 20.06
N ALA A 45 -4.43 -4.13 19.77
CA ALA A 45 -4.24 -3.08 20.76
C ALA A 45 -5.55 -2.31 21.05
N PHE A 46 -6.32 -1.97 20.03
CA PHE A 46 -7.50 -1.11 20.21
C PHE A 46 -8.75 -1.85 20.66
N TRP A 47 -8.95 -3.12 20.27
CA TRP A 47 -10.09 -3.92 20.71
C TRP A 47 -10.19 -4.07 22.23
N PRO A 48 -9.11 -4.44 22.94
CA PRO A 48 -9.15 -4.54 24.41
C PRO A 48 -9.44 -3.19 25.09
N MET A 49 -9.08 -2.06 24.47
CA MET A 49 -9.43 -0.74 24.99
C MET A 49 -10.94 -0.51 25.06
N HIS A 50 -11.70 -1.07 24.11
CA HIS A 50 -13.16 -1.00 24.16
C HIS A 50 -13.72 -1.83 25.33
N ALA A 51 -13.16 -3.03 25.55
CA ALA A 51 -13.53 -3.87 26.69
C ALA A 51 -13.26 -3.18 28.03
N LEU A 52 -12.08 -2.54 28.17
CA LEU A 52 -11.76 -1.73 29.36
C LEU A 52 -12.73 -0.57 29.58
N GLY A 53 -13.14 0.10 28.49
CA GLY A 53 -14.14 1.17 28.57
C GLY A 53 -15.51 0.68 29.05
N ILE A 54 -15.94 -0.50 28.61
CA ILE A 54 -17.21 -1.14 29.08
C ILE A 54 -17.08 -1.55 30.53
N GLN A 55 -15.92 -2.01 31.00
CA GLN A 55 -15.67 -2.36 32.41
C GLN A 55 -15.55 -1.12 33.31
N GLY A 56 -15.69 0.09 32.79
CA GLY A 56 -15.71 1.32 33.54
C GLY A 56 -14.36 1.98 33.80
N MET A 57 -13.32 1.62 33.04
CA MET A 57 -12.02 2.30 33.11
C MET A 57 -12.15 3.76 32.63
N PRO A 58 -11.87 4.79 33.46
CA PRO A 58 -11.94 6.19 33.07
C PRO A 58 -10.88 6.55 32.03
N ARG A 59 -11.12 7.58 31.26
CA ARG A 59 -10.12 8.17 30.36
C ARG A 59 -8.96 8.77 31.16
N ARG A 60 -7.75 8.68 30.64
CA ARG A 60 -6.53 9.29 31.22
C ARG A 60 -6.23 8.81 32.63
N THR A 61 -6.50 7.55 32.90
CA THR A 61 -6.17 6.93 34.18
C THR A 61 -4.65 6.86 34.32
N HIS A 62 -4.11 7.47 35.39
CA HIS A 62 -2.70 7.46 35.70
C HIS A 62 -2.31 6.18 36.47
N SER A 63 -3.18 5.72 37.38
CA SER A 63 -2.95 4.52 38.18
C SER A 63 -4.29 3.81 38.42
N TYR A 64 -4.20 2.50 38.53
CA TYR A 64 -5.36 1.63 38.85
C TYR A 64 -4.95 0.59 39.90
N THR A 65 -5.88 0.16 40.71
CA THR A 65 -5.65 -0.88 41.72
C THR A 65 -5.50 -2.25 41.06
N VAL A 66 -4.70 -3.13 41.64
CA VAL A 66 -4.51 -4.50 41.12
C VAL A 66 -5.83 -5.28 41.11
N GLU A 67 -6.73 -4.97 42.03
CA GLU A 67 -8.06 -5.60 42.18
C GLU A 67 -9.05 -5.21 41.04
N SER A 68 -8.77 -4.14 40.29
CA SER A 68 -9.66 -3.65 39.23
C SER A 68 -9.72 -4.56 38.00
N GLY A 69 -8.81 -5.53 37.84
CA GLY A 69 -8.74 -6.43 36.70
C GLY A 69 -8.26 -5.79 35.40
N PHE A 70 -7.83 -4.52 35.41
CA PHE A 70 -7.40 -3.79 34.23
C PHE A 70 -5.97 -4.11 33.82
N ALA A 71 -5.17 -4.72 34.70
CA ALA A 71 -3.73 -4.94 34.50
C ALA A 71 -3.45 -5.84 33.28
N GLU A 72 -4.18 -6.94 33.13
CA GLU A 72 -3.98 -7.90 32.03
C GLU A 72 -4.28 -7.29 30.67
N TYR A 73 -5.39 -6.57 30.55
CA TYR A 73 -5.76 -5.88 29.32
C TYR A 73 -4.75 -4.78 28.96
N ASN A 74 -4.30 -3.99 29.92
CA ASN A 74 -3.30 -2.95 29.69
C ASN A 74 -1.95 -3.54 29.31
N MET A 75 -1.54 -4.67 29.88
CA MET A 75 -0.34 -5.39 29.49
C MET A 75 -0.45 -5.84 28.03
N ALA A 76 -1.54 -6.49 27.63
CA ALA A 76 -1.78 -6.92 26.26
C ALA A 76 -1.76 -5.74 25.28
N ILE A 77 -2.45 -4.65 25.60
CA ILE A 77 -2.45 -3.42 24.79
C ILE A 77 -1.03 -2.90 24.59
N THR A 78 -0.22 -2.87 25.65
CA THR A 78 1.15 -2.40 25.60
C THR A 78 2.01 -3.27 24.68
N ILE A 79 1.91 -4.59 24.81
CA ILE A 79 2.64 -5.54 23.95
C ILE A 79 2.28 -5.32 22.48
N PHE A 80 0.99 -5.26 22.15
CA PHE A 80 0.55 -5.05 20.78
C PHE A 80 0.90 -3.65 20.25
N ALA A 81 0.92 -2.63 21.11
CA ALA A 81 1.40 -1.31 20.73
C ALA A 81 2.90 -1.31 20.36
N PHE A 82 3.73 -2.06 21.08
CA PHE A 82 5.14 -2.26 20.71
C PHE A 82 5.29 -3.04 19.40
N ILE A 83 4.51 -4.10 19.19
CA ILE A 83 4.52 -4.84 17.91
C ILE A 83 4.11 -3.93 16.76
N PHE A 84 3.10 -3.09 16.95
CA PHE A 84 2.71 -2.07 15.98
C PHE A 84 3.84 -1.08 15.70
N GLY A 85 4.54 -0.62 16.73
CA GLY A 85 5.73 0.23 16.58
C GLY A 85 6.84 -0.45 15.78
N LEU A 86 7.13 -1.71 16.06
CA LEU A 86 8.11 -2.51 15.33
C LEU A 86 7.72 -2.71 13.86
N SER A 87 6.43 -2.84 13.56
CA SER A 87 5.97 -2.93 12.18
C SER A 87 6.35 -1.69 11.34
N GLN A 88 6.43 -0.51 11.95
CA GLN A 88 6.85 0.70 11.25
C GLN A 88 8.32 0.65 10.82
N LEU A 89 9.16 -0.08 11.56
CA LEU A 89 10.57 -0.29 11.18
C LEU A 89 10.68 -1.12 9.88
N LEU A 90 9.73 -2.02 9.63
CA LEU A 90 9.67 -2.75 8.35
C LEU A 90 9.43 -1.80 7.17
N LEU A 91 8.60 -0.76 7.34
CA LEU A 91 8.41 0.25 6.32
C LEU A 91 9.71 1.02 6.04
N VAL A 92 10.39 1.46 7.10
CA VAL A 92 11.67 2.18 6.97
C VAL A 92 12.71 1.29 6.29
N TRP A 93 12.80 0.04 6.73
CA TRP A 93 13.68 -0.96 6.10
C TRP A 93 13.36 -1.16 4.63
N ASN A 94 12.08 -1.30 4.27
CA ASN A 94 11.64 -1.45 2.88
C ASN A 94 12.05 -0.24 2.03
N ILE A 95 11.90 0.97 2.55
CA ILE A 95 12.31 2.21 1.87
C ILE A 95 13.82 2.20 1.59
N ILE A 96 14.64 1.88 2.58
CA ILE A 96 16.10 1.85 2.45
C ILE A 96 16.55 0.73 1.50
N TYR A 97 16.02 -0.47 1.68
CA TYR A 97 16.35 -1.64 0.87
C TYR A 97 15.96 -1.44 -0.59
N SER A 98 14.73 -1.00 -0.84
CA SER A 98 14.22 -0.79 -2.19
C SER A 98 14.87 0.41 -2.87
N GLY A 99 15.33 1.40 -2.12
CA GLY A 99 16.11 2.51 -2.65
C GLY A 99 17.44 2.07 -3.27
N LYS A 100 18.03 1.00 -2.72
CA LYS A 100 19.29 0.43 -3.26
C LYS A 100 19.04 -0.69 -4.27
N ASN A 101 18.17 -1.64 -3.96
CA ASN A 101 18.00 -2.89 -4.69
C ASN A 101 16.63 -3.03 -5.40
N GLY A 102 15.75 -2.02 -5.27
CA GLY A 102 14.40 -2.08 -5.85
C GLY A 102 14.42 -2.13 -7.38
N GLU A 103 13.41 -2.78 -7.95
CA GLU A 103 13.15 -2.81 -9.39
C GLU A 103 12.95 -1.38 -9.93
N LYS A 104 13.53 -1.08 -11.09
CA LYS A 104 13.33 0.23 -11.72
C LYS A 104 11.86 0.40 -12.08
N ALA A 105 11.27 1.46 -11.59
CA ALA A 105 9.93 1.86 -11.97
C ALA A 105 9.95 2.46 -13.38
N GLY A 106 9.07 2.00 -14.24
CA GLY A 106 8.82 2.66 -15.53
C GLY A 106 8.16 4.04 -15.35
N LYS A 107 7.75 4.66 -16.44
CA LYS A 107 7.02 5.94 -16.41
C LYS A 107 5.76 5.83 -15.55
N ASP A 108 5.01 4.75 -15.73
CA ASP A 108 3.74 4.48 -15.05
C ASP A 108 3.69 3.04 -14.54
N PRO A 109 4.14 2.78 -13.30
CA PRO A 109 4.14 1.45 -12.72
C PRO A 109 2.74 0.94 -12.32
N TRP A 110 1.76 1.85 -12.23
CA TRP A 110 0.41 1.54 -11.73
C TRP A 110 -0.66 1.54 -12.81
N GLY A 111 -0.35 1.98 -14.04
CA GLY A 111 -1.34 2.20 -15.09
C GLY A 111 -2.27 3.37 -14.75
N GLY A 112 -1.74 4.39 -14.07
CA GLY A 112 -2.50 5.56 -13.64
C GLY A 112 -2.79 6.52 -14.79
N TRP A 113 -3.98 7.12 -14.78
CA TRP A 113 -4.47 8.01 -15.84
C TRP A 113 -4.32 9.50 -15.48
N SER A 114 -3.42 9.80 -14.57
CA SER A 114 -3.20 11.17 -14.13
C SER A 114 -1.90 11.75 -14.72
N LEU A 115 -1.88 13.07 -14.81
CA LEU A 115 -0.82 13.84 -15.47
C LEU A 115 0.58 13.52 -14.93
N GLU A 116 0.71 13.25 -13.65
CA GLU A 116 1.97 12.91 -13.00
C GLU A 116 2.60 11.64 -13.55
N TRP A 117 1.80 10.67 -14.00
CA TRP A 117 2.31 9.41 -14.55
C TRP A 117 2.69 9.48 -16.04
N SER A 118 2.41 10.59 -16.72
CA SER A 118 2.85 10.82 -18.09
C SER A 118 4.34 11.16 -18.21
N THR A 119 4.96 11.65 -17.11
CA THR A 119 6.39 11.99 -17.07
C THR A 119 7.25 10.78 -16.65
N THR A 120 8.58 10.90 -16.81
CA THR A 120 9.54 9.90 -16.32
C THR A 120 9.57 9.82 -14.80
N SER A 121 10.07 8.71 -14.27
CA SER A 121 10.27 8.52 -12.82
C SER A 121 11.77 8.31 -12.55
N PRO A 122 12.45 9.26 -11.86
CA PRO A 122 11.96 10.54 -11.34
C PRO A 122 11.65 11.57 -12.44
N PRO A 123 10.78 12.57 -12.16
CA PRO A 123 10.44 13.60 -13.12
C PRO A 123 11.64 14.54 -13.36
N PRO A 124 11.85 15.03 -14.60
CA PRO A 124 12.88 16.02 -14.89
C PRO A 124 12.50 17.41 -14.36
N THR A 125 13.46 18.29 -14.27
CA THR A 125 13.23 19.70 -13.91
C THR A 125 13.51 20.58 -15.16
N PRO A 126 12.48 21.25 -15.74
CA PRO A 126 11.05 21.27 -15.40
C PRO A 126 10.34 19.95 -15.81
N SER A 127 9.27 19.61 -15.08
CA SER A 127 8.52 18.36 -15.33
C SER A 127 7.89 18.30 -16.72
N PHE A 128 7.54 19.44 -17.29
CA PHE A 128 7.01 19.60 -18.65
C PHE A 128 7.68 20.79 -19.35
N HIS A 129 8.24 20.57 -20.53
CA HIS A 129 8.72 21.65 -21.39
C HIS A 129 7.56 22.36 -22.10
N VAL A 130 6.52 21.62 -22.44
CA VAL A 130 5.25 22.11 -22.97
C VAL A 130 4.14 21.53 -22.11
N ILE A 131 3.24 22.36 -21.62
CA ILE A 131 2.12 21.91 -20.80
C ILE A 131 1.16 21.12 -21.72
N PRO A 132 0.92 19.82 -21.45
CA PRO A 132 0.06 19.01 -22.29
C PRO A 132 -1.38 19.52 -22.23
N THR A 133 -2.03 19.62 -23.39
CA THR A 133 -3.44 19.96 -23.48
C THR A 133 -4.32 18.75 -23.14
N GLN A 134 -5.59 18.97 -22.89
CA GLN A 134 -6.53 17.87 -22.64
C GLN A 134 -6.63 16.88 -23.80
N ARG A 135 -6.41 17.34 -25.02
CA ARG A 135 -6.39 16.51 -26.22
C ARG A 135 -5.18 15.59 -26.24
N ASP A 136 -3.98 16.11 -25.92
CA ASP A 136 -2.76 15.32 -25.85
C ASP A 136 -2.85 14.27 -24.76
N MET A 137 -3.52 14.59 -23.65
CA MET A 137 -3.79 13.65 -22.55
C MET A 137 -4.68 12.49 -23.01
N ASN A 138 -5.73 12.77 -23.79
CA ASN A 138 -6.59 11.74 -24.33
C ASN A 138 -5.86 10.81 -25.30
N GLU A 139 -4.94 11.32 -26.10
CA GLU A 139 -4.10 10.51 -26.99
C GLU A 139 -3.15 9.63 -26.20
N ILE A 140 -2.43 10.19 -25.21
CA ILE A 140 -1.52 9.43 -24.33
C ILE A 140 -2.23 8.28 -23.64
N TYR A 141 -3.42 8.54 -23.07
CA TYR A 141 -4.17 7.53 -22.33
C TYR A 141 -5.01 6.62 -23.23
N GLY A 142 -5.48 7.10 -24.36
CA GLY A 142 -6.19 6.29 -25.35
C GLY A 142 -5.33 5.14 -25.86
N HIS A 143 -4.06 5.41 -26.19
CA HIS A 143 -3.11 4.38 -26.58
C HIS A 143 -2.80 3.38 -25.46
N HIS A 144 -2.70 3.83 -24.21
CA HIS A 144 -2.51 2.92 -23.06
C HIS A 144 -3.71 2.02 -22.81
N ALA A 145 -4.93 2.55 -22.91
CA ALA A 145 -6.16 1.78 -22.77
C ALA A 145 -6.29 0.74 -23.88
N GLU A 146 -6.00 1.12 -25.12
CA GLU A 146 -6.05 0.23 -26.28
C GLU A 146 -5.01 -0.90 -26.19
N ASN A 147 -3.78 -0.57 -25.82
CA ASN A 147 -2.71 -1.56 -25.64
C ASN A 147 -2.99 -2.52 -24.48
N SER A 148 -3.52 -2.02 -23.37
CA SER A 148 -3.95 -2.85 -22.22
C SER A 148 -5.10 -3.79 -22.60
N MET A 149 -6.04 -3.32 -23.43
CA MET A 149 -7.14 -4.15 -23.92
C MET A 149 -6.64 -5.21 -24.91
N LYS A 150 -5.75 -4.85 -25.84
CA LYS A 150 -5.10 -5.79 -26.77
C LYS A 150 -4.31 -6.86 -26.01
N GLU A 151 -3.60 -6.49 -24.96
CA GLU A 151 -2.84 -7.44 -24.13
C GLU A 151 -3.74 -8.41 -23.37
N LYS A 152 -4.85 -7.91 -22.80
CA LYS A 152 -5.86 -8.76 -22.13
C LYS A 152 -6.52 -9.74 -23.09
N LEU A 153 -6.89 -9.27 -24.29
CA LEU A 153 -7.47 -10.11 -25.36
C LEU A 153 -6.48 -11.18 -25.81
N TRP A 154 -5.20 -10.82 -25.96
CA TRP A 154 -4.14 -11.76 -26.37
C TRP A 154 -3.87 -12.83 -25.29
N LYS A 155 -3.81 -12.44 -24.00
CA LYS A 155 -3.69 -13.38 -22.87
C LYS A 155 -4.92 -14.28 -22.77
N GLY A 156 -6.11 -13.77 -23.02
CA GLY A 156 -7.36 -14.54 -23.08
C GLY A 156 -7.36 -15.57 -24.20
N LYS A 157 -6.89 -15.19 -25.39
CA LYS A 157 -6.77 -16.07 -26.55
C LYS A 157 -5.79 -17.22 -26.31
N LYS A 158 -4.60 -16.92 -25.77
CA LYS A 158 -3.61 -17.96 -25.39
C LYS A 158 -4.16 -18.96 -24.36
N LYS A 159 -4.94 -18.48 -23.39
CA LYS A 159 -5.57 -19.35 -22.39
C LYS A 159 -6.66 -20.26 -23.01
N GLY A 160 -7.43 -19.73 -23.97
CA GLY A 160 -8.42 -20.50 -24.75
C GLY A 160 -7.78 -21.56 -25.65
N ASP A 161 -6.68 -21.21 -26.32
CA ASP A 161 -5.96 -22.13 -27.20
C ASP A 161 -5.25 -23.24 -26.41
N ALA A 162 -4.72 -22.94 -25.22
CA ALA A 162 -4.14 -23.94 -24.31
C ALA A 162 -5.20 -24.90 -23.75
N ALA A 163 -6.39 -24.38 -23.39
CA ALA A 163 -7.50 -25.20 -22.94
C ALA A 163 -8.02 -26.14 -24.05
N LYS A 164 -8.11 -25.63 -25.29
CA LYS A 164 -8.50 -26.41 -26.46
C LYS A 164 -7.49 -27.52 -26.80
N LYS A 165 -6.19 -27.24 -26.63
CA LYS A 165 -5.13 -28.22 -26.86
C LYS A 165 -5.15 -29.34 -25.79
N LEU A 166 -5.48 -29.01 -24.54
CA LEU A 166 -5.66 -29.99 -23.46
C LEU A 166 -6.90 -30.88 -23.67
N SER A 167 -8.00 -30.34 -24.19
CA SER A 167 -9.22 -31.12 -24.48
C SER A 167 -9.05 -32.08 -25.66
N LEU A 168 -8.14 -31.80 -26.60
CA LEU A 168 -7.81 -32.69 -27.74
C LEU A 168 -6.87 -33.85 -27.36
N ILE A 169 -6.20 -33.79 -26.20
CA ILE A 169 -5.30 -34.84 -25.71
C ILE A 169 -6.08 -35.89 -24.87
N HIS A 170 -7.32 -35.60 -24.49
CA HIS A 170 -8.17 -36.49 -23.69
C HIS A 170 -9.25 -37.24 -24.52
N ILE A 171 -9.14 -37.25 -25.84
CA ILE A 171 -9.88 -38.17 -26.74
C ILE A 171 -8.85 -39.13 -27.33
#